data_e3c7693a96043d76b740fbd3a2ddf9b5
#
_entry.id   e3c7693a96043d76b740fbd3a2ddf9b5
#
_cell.length_a   1.000
_cell.length_b   1.000
_cell.length_c   1.000
_cell.angle_alpha   90.00
_cell.angle_beta   90.00
_cell.angle_gamma   90.00
#
_symmetry.space_group_name_H-M   'P 1'
#
loop_
_entity.id
_entity.type
_entity.pdbx_description
1 polymer ?
#
loop_
_entity_poly.entity_id
_entity_poly.type
_entity_poly.pdbx_seq_one_letter_code
_entity_poly.pdbx_strand_id
1 'polypeptide(L)'
;MLKSMTGFGRSEVTEGDRKVTVEMKSVNHRYLELGIKLPRKLNFLESAVRNEMKKYVQRGKIDVFVTYENLGEGSESIRYNKELAREYYDCFAQISEDLGIDNDIKTSFIVKSPDVITVESGQDDEEVIQSLVISAIDQATEKLVETRRVEGEHLKKDLISKLDDMIVLVEKITEKSPVIVEEYKEKITTRINELL
;
A
#
# COMPACT_ATOMS: atom_id res chain seq x y z
N MET A 1 -7.31 18.82 -15.33
CA MET A 1 -5.91 18.45 -15.17
C MET A 1 -5.80 16.93 -15.22
N LEU A 2 -4.91 16.38 -16.06
CA LEU A 2 -4.71 14.93 -16.15
C LEU A 2 -3.93 14.46 -14.92
N LYS A 3 -4.41 13.40 -14.24
CA LYS A 3 -3.71 12.75 -13.14
C LYS A 3 -3.43 11.29 -13.50
N SER A 4 -2.23 10.80 -13.25
CA SER A 4 -1.94 9.38 -13.34
C SER A 4 -2.69 8.59 -12.26
N MET A 5 -2.87 7.30 -12.46
CA MET A 5 -3.40 6.40 -11.42
C MET A 5 -2.28 5.70 -10.65
N THR A 6 -1.05 5.74 -11.16
CA THR A 6 0.15 5.29 -10.46
C THR A 6 0.73 6.42 -9.63
N GLY A 7 1.33 6.08 -8.50
CA GLY A 7 1.96 7.05 -7.62
C GLY A 7 2.46 6.41 -6.33
N PHE A 8 3.25 7.17 -5.60
CA PHE A 8 3.82 6.79 -4.32
C PHE A 8 3.76 7.98 -3.36
N GLY A 9 3.45 7.70 -2.10
CA GLY A 9 3.49 8.67 -1.01
C GLY A 9 4.10 8.05 0.23
N ARG A 10 4.94 8.79 0.92
CA ARG A 10 5.53 8.39 2.20
C ARG A 10 5.56 9.57 3.14
N SER A 11 5.16 9.32 4.37
CA SER A 11 5.30 10.27 5.47
C SER A 11 5.90 9.60 6.68
N GLU A 12 6.50 10.42 7.51
CA GLU A 12 7.02 10.03 8.80
C GLU A 12 6.70 11.17 9.76
N VAL A 13 5.92 10.89 10.80
CA VAL A 13 5.51 11.88 11.81
C VAL A 13 5.92 11.36 13.17
N THR A 14 6.58 12.21 13.93
CA THR A 14 7.03 11.91 15.28
C THR A 14 6.42 12.93 16.25
N GLU A 15 5.85 12.44 17.33
CA GLU A 15 5.32 13.28 18.41
C GLU A 15 5.72 12.66 19.76
N GLY A 16 6.59 13.38 20.50
CA GLY A 16 7.24 12.83 21.69
C GLY A 16 8.04 11.56 21.33
N ASP A 17 7.76 10.50 22.05
CA ASP A 17 8.40 9.20 21.87
C ASP A 17 7.68 8.30 20.85
N ARG A 18 6.70 8.80 20.13
CA ARG A 18 5.88 8.04 19.20
C ARG A 18 6.21 8.43 17.77
N LYS A 19 6.44 7.43 16.94
CA LYS A 19 6.73 7.60 15.53
C LYS A 19 5.78 6.76 14.69
N VAL A 20 5.15 7.41 13.71
CA VAL A 20 4.30 6.77 12.71
C VAL A 20 4.93 6.95 11.34
N THR A 21 5.14 5.85 10.63
CA THR A 21 5.57 5.86 9.23
C THR A 21 4.45 5.29 8.38
N VAL A 22 4.10 6.02 7.33
CA VAL A 22 3.07 5.62 6.36
C VAL A 22 3.69 5.55 4.98
N GLU A 23 3.48 4.43 4.31
CA GLU A 23 3.86 4.23 2.91
C GLU A 23 2.62 3.85 2.10
N MET A 24 2.45 4.50 0.95
CA MET A 24 1.32 4.28 0.06
C MET A 24 1.80 4.06 -1.36
N LYS A 25 1.25 3.04 -2.01
CA LYS A 25 1.47 2.76 -3.43
C LYS A 25 0.14 2.65 -4.16
N SER A 26 0.02 3.37 -5.25
CA SER A 26 -1.19 3.38 -6.08
C SER A 26 -0.91 2.76 -7.44
N VAL A 27 -1.85 1.94 -7.93
CA VAL A 27 -1.83 1.36 -9.27
C VAL A 27 -3.17 1.59 -9.98
N ASN A 28 -3.17 1.43 -11.30
CA ASN A 28 -4.37 1.60 -12.11
C ASN A 28 -5.43 0.56 -11.73
N HIS A 29 -6.62 1.04 -11.35
CA HIS A 29 -7.79 0.20 -11.11
C HIS A 29 -9.08 0.94 -11.42
N ARG A 30 -10.11 0.20 -11.87
CA ARG A 30 -11.39 0.79 -12.31
C ARG A 30 -12.13 1.49 -11.17
N TYR A 31 -12.11 0.91 -9.98
CA TYR A 31 -12.78 1.40 -8.77
C TYR A 31 -11.74 1.83 -7.73
N LEU A 32 -12.20 2.52 -6.69
CA LEU A 32 -11.35 2.78 -5.52
C LEU A 32 -11.29 1.51 -4.65
N GLU A 33 -10.11 0.94 -4.55
CA GLU A 33 -9.80 -0.19 -3.66
C GLU A 33 -8.70 0.24 -2.70
N LEU A 34 -8.94 0.13 -1.40
CA LEU A 34 -7.98 0.50 -0.36
C LEU A 34 -7.59 -0.75 0.43
N GLY A 35 -6.36 -1.20 0.26
CA GLY A 35 -5.71 -2.24 1.04
C GLY A 35 -4.93 -1.61 2.19
N ILE A 36 -5.52 -1.56 3.39
CA ILE A 36 -4.91 -0.91 4.56
C ILE A 36 -4.32 -1.99 5.45
N LYS A 37 -3.02 -1.88 5.73
CA LYS A 37 -2.29 -2.75 6.66
C LYS A 37 -1.81 -1.95 7.84
N LEU A 38 -2.43 -2.20 8.99
CA LEU A 38 -2.14 -1.58 10.28
C LEU A 38 -1.50 -2.60 11.23
N PRO A 39 -0.66 -2.17 12.17
CA PRO A 39 -0.30 -2.97 13.33
C PRO A 39 -1.56 -3.38 14.12
N ARG A 40 -1.55 -4.56 14.74
CA ARG A 40 -2.72 -5.08 15.48
C ARG A 40 -3.30 -4.10 16.50
N LYS A 41 -2.44 -3.34 17.18
CA LYS A 41 -2.82 -2.30 18.14
C LYS A 41 -3.66 -1.18 17.55
N LEU A 42 -3.53 -0.91 16.24
CA LEU A 42 -4.15 0.22 15.54
C LEU A 42 -5.31 -0.19 14.64
N ASN A 43 -5.74 -1.45 14.66
CA ASN A 43 -6.81 -1.94 13.79
C ASN A 43 -8.14 -1.18 13.97
N PHE A 44 -8.39 -0.61 15.14
CA PHE A 44 -9.57 0.22 15.41
C PHE A 44 -9.60 1.51 14.55
N LEU A 45 -8.46 1.97 14.04
CA LEU A 45 -8.33 3.16 13.19
C LEU A 45 -8.60 2.89 11.70
N GLU A 46 -8.77 1.64 11.26
CA GLU A 46 -8.92 1.31 9.83
C GLU A 46 -10.05 2.12 9.16
N SER A 47 -11.18 2.23 9.83
CA SER A 47 -12.33 2.98 9.30
C SER A 47 -12.03 4.49 9.18
N ALA A 48 -11.32 5.06 10.16
CA ALA A 48 -10.93 6.47 10.16
C ALA A 48 -9.94 6.75 9.02
N VAL A 49 -8.90 5.92 8.87
CA VAL A 49 -7.92 6.00 7.78
C VAL A 49 -8.59 5.88 6.42
N ARG A 50 -9.51 4.92 6.25
CA ARG A 50 -10.28 4.72 5.01
C ARG A 50 -11.11 5.95 4.64
N ASN A 51 -11.75 6.57 5.61
CA ASN A 51 -12.57 7.75 5.40
C ASN A 51 -11.71 8.98 5.06
N GLU A 52 -10.56 9.13 5.70
CA GLU A 52 -9.63 10.23 5.42
C GLU A 52 -9.12 10.16 3.98
N MET A 53 -8.64 9.00 3.54
CA MET A 53 -8.14 8.81 2.19
C MET A 53 -9.18 9.07 1.08
N LYS A 54 -10.46 8.74 1.34
CA LYS A 54 -11.55 8.99 0.38
C LYS A 54 -11.77 10.47 0.06
N LYS A 55 -11.32 11.38 0.92
CA LYS A 55 -11.40 12.83 0.65
C LYS A 55 -10.48 13.25 -0.50
N TYR A 56 -9.38 12.55 -0.70
CA TYR A 56 -8.33 12.90 -1.65
C TYR A 56 -8.36 12.04 -2.93
N VAL A 57 -8.79 10.79 -2.83
CA VAL A 57 -8.69 9.83 -3.93
C VAL A 57 -10.03 9.17 -4.21
N GLN A 58 -10.44 9.20 -5.50
CA GLN A 58 -11.73 8.67 -5.96
C GLN A 58 -11.60 7.39 -6.77
N ARG A 59 -10.39 7.04 -7.26
CA ARG A 59 -10.17 5.90 -8.16
C ARG A 59 -8.73 5.37 -8.05
N GLY A 60 -8.57 4.07 -8.31
CA GLY A 60 -7.31 3.34 -8.26
C GLY A 60 -7.26 2.35 -7.10
N LYS A 61 -6.36 1.38 -7.18
CA LYS A 61 -6.03 0.50 -6.05
C LYS A 61 -4.86 1.11 -5.31
N ILE A 62 -5.01 1.29 -3.99
CA ILE A 62 -3.98 1.89 -3.13
C ILE A 62 -3.71 0.94 -1.98
N ASP A 63 -2.47 0.47 -1.91
CA ASP A 63 -1.97 -0.28 -0.77
C ASP A 63 -1.29 0.68 0.20
N VAL A 64 -1.71 0.63 1.46
CA VAL A 64 -1.26 1.48 2.56
C VAL A 64 -0.63 0.61 3.63
N PHE A 65 0.59 0.95 4.00
CA PHE A 65 1.34 0.30 5.07
C PHE A 65 1.60 1.33 6.17
N VAL A 66 1.15 1.03 7.37
CA VAL A 66 1.38 1.88 8.54
C VAL A 66 2.28 1.12 9.51
N THR A 67 3.35 1.77 9.93
CA THR A 67 4.24 1.27 10.99
C THR A 67 4.18 2.24 12.15
N TYR A 68 4.06 1.70 13.36
CA TYR A 68 4.06 2.47 14.61
C TYR A 68 5.22 1.99 15.49
N GLU A 69 6.01 2.92 15.94
CA GLU A 69 7.13 2.69 16.85
C GLU A 69 6.96 3.58 18.08
N ASN A 70 7.10 2.98 19.26
CA ASN A 70 7.21 3.72 20.51
C ASN A 70 8.69 3.70 20.93
N LEU A 71 9.33 4.87 20.90
CA LEU A 71 10.75 5.07 21.20
C LEU A 71 11.00 5.35 22.68
N GLY A 72 9.95 5.45 23.52
CA GLY A 72 10.03 5.75 24.93
C GLY A 72 10.69 4.64 25.73
N GLU A 73 11.62 5.00 26.59
CA GLU A 73 12.23 4.08 27.54
C GLU A 73 11.16 3.56 28.53
N GLY A 74 10.97 2.23 28.62
CA GLY A 74 10.05 1.61 29.58
C GLY A 74 8.61 1.45 29.09
N SER A 75 8.35 1.60 27.79
CA SER A 75 7.00 1.41 27.21
C SER A 75 6.50 -0.04 27.24
N GLU A 76 7.37 -0.99 27.49
CA GLU A 76 7.04 -2.41 27.62
C GLU A 76 7.28 -2.91 29.03
N SER A 77 6.25 -3.43 29.69
CA SER A 77 6.36 -4.11 30.97
C SER A 77 6.10 -5.60 30.82
N ILE A 78 6.97 -6.41 31.39
CA ILE A 78 6.77 -7.86 31.43
C ILE A 78 5.91 -8.18 32.66
N ARG A 79 4.73 -8.73 32.43
CA ARG A 79 3.88 -9.25 33.47
C ARG A 79 3.94 -10.77 33.56
N TYR A 80 3.95 -11.23 34.77
CA TYR A 80 3.92 -12.65 35.13
C TYR A 80 2.57 -13.01 35.73
N ASN A 81 1.84 -13.91 35.06
CA ASN A 81 0.58 -14.46 35.59
C ASN A 81 0.87 -15.60 36.50
N LYS A 82 0.89 -15.29 37.82
CA LYS A 82 1.25 -16.24 38.89
C LYS A 82 0.24 -17.39 38.99
N GLU A 83 -1.04 -17.09 38.81
CA GLU A 83 -2.11 -18.10 38.96
C GLU A 83 -2.03 -19.13 37.85
N LEU A 84 -1.96 -18.66 36.62
CA LEU A 84 -1.85 -19.51 35.43
C LEU A 84 -0.55 -20.34 35.43
N ALA A 85 0.56 -19.75 35.84
CA ALA A 85 1.83 -20.48 35.96
C ALA A 85 1.74 -21.62 36.97
N ARG A 86 0.97 -21.43 38.07
CA ARG A 86 0.74 -22.46 39.06
C ARG A 86 -0.14 -23.57 38.53
N GLU A 87 -1.19 -23.23 37.81
CA GLU A 87 -2.05 -24.22 37.15
C GLU A 87 -1.28 -25.08 36.14
N TYR A 88 -0.40 -24.50 35.36
CA TYR A 88 0.48 -25.27 34.47
C TYR A 88 1.42 -26.19 35.21
N TYR A 89 2.02 -25.71 36.33
CA TYR A 89 2.90 -26.53 37.16
C TYR A 89 2.15 -27.72 37.73
N ASP A 90 0.98 -27.51 38.33
CA ASP A 90 0.16 -28.55 38.96
C ASP A 90 -0.31 -29.58 37.90
N CYS A 91 -0.71 -29.12 36.71
CA CYS A 91 -1.08 -29.97 35.58
C CYS A 91 0.09 -30.85 35.11
N PHE A 92 1.27 -30.29 34.94
CA PHE A 92 2.46 -31.06 34.53
C PHE A 92 2.88 -32.09 35.63
N ALA A 93 2.79 -31.71 36.90
CA ALA A 93 3.06 -32.64 38.01
C ALA A 93 2.09 -33.82 37.99
N GLN A 94 0.81 -33.57 37.78
CA GLN A 94 -0.22 -34.61 37.67
C GLN A 94 0.02 -35.54 36.48
N ILE A 95 0.39 -35.00 35.30
CA ILE A 95 0.76 -35.79 34.13
C ILE A 95 1.94 -36.73 34.45
N SER A 96 2.96 -36.23 35.16
CA SER A 96 4.11 -37.06 35.57
C SER A 96 3.70 -38.21 36.45
N GLU A 97 2.79 -37.95 37.41
CA GLU A 97 2.26 -38.98 38.33
C GLU A 97 1.39 -40.00 37.58
N ASP A 98 0.45 -39.54 36.75
CA ASP A 98 -0.49 -40.38 35.99
C ASP A 98 0.22 -41.32 35.01
N LEU A 99 1.29 -40.82 34.36
CA LEU A 99 2.06 -41.56 33.38
C LEU A 99 3.26 -42.34 33.97
N GLY A 100 3.59 -42.13 35.25
CA GLY A 100 4.73 -42.76 35.92
C GLY A 100 6.07 -42.36 35.34
N ILE A 101 6.21 -41.12 34.89
CA ILE A 101 7.44 -40.54 34.34
C ILE A 101 8.04 -39.53 35.31
N ASP A 102 9.36 -39.29 35.18
CA ASP A 102 10.04 -38.33 36.03
C ASP A 102 9.53 -36.91 35.75
N ASN A 103 9.33 -36.15 36.85
CA ASN A 103 8.97 -34.73 36.76
C ASN A 103 10.24 -33.89 36.49
N ASP A 104 10.42 -33.49 35.26
CA ASP A 104 11.55 -32.66 34.80
C ASP A 104 11.19 -31.18 34.57
N ILE A 105 10.11 -30.69 35.21
CA ILE A 105 9.58 -29.35 35.07
C ILE A 105 10.66 -28.32 35.45
N LYS A 106 11.03 -27.50 34.45
CA LYS A 106 11.95 -26.37 34.65
C LYS A 106 11.20 -25.04 34.43
N THR A 107 11.68 -23.99 35.07
CA THR A 107 11.14 -22.63 34.86
C THR A 107 11.01 -22.26 33.37
N SER A 108 11.94 -22.74 32.54
CA SER A 108 11.93 -22.51 31.11
C SER A 108 10.73 -23.13 30.39
N PHE A 109 10.11 -24.20 30.91
CA PHE A 109 8.89 -24.76 30.33
C PHE A 109 7.66 -23.93 30.70
N ILE A 110 7.55 -23.56 31.98
CA ILE A 110 6.44 -22.74 32.48
C ILE A 110 6.41 -21.38 31.80
N VAL A 111 7.57 -20.73 31.64
CA VAL A 111 7.70 -19.42 30.98
C VAL A 111 7.28 -19.46 29.51
N LYS A 112 7.45 -20.61 28.84
CA LYS A 112 7.04 -20.81 27.44
C LYS A 112 5.57 -21.19 27.29
N SER A 113 4.88 -21.51 28.37
CA SER A 113 3.46 -21.80 28.33
C SER A 113 2.66 -20.56 27.99
N PRO A 114 1.59 -20.70 27.17
CA PRO A 114 0.78 -19.57 26.73
C PRO A 114 0.31 -18.70 27.90
N ASP A 115 0.36 -17.39 27.70
CA ASP A 115 -0.18 -16.36 28.60
C ASP A 115 0.41 -16.33 30.04
N VAL A 116 1.44 -17.12 30.32
CA VAL A 116 2.18 -17.07 31.61
C VAL A 116 3.03 -15.80 31.69
N ILE A 117 3.66 -15.44 30.61
CA ILE A 117 4.35 -14.14 30.47
C ILE A 117 3.68 -13.35 29.37
N THR A 118 3.24 -12.16 29.70
CA THR A 118 2.69 -11.19 28.77
C THR A 118 3.54 -9.93 28.77
N VAL A 119 3.83 -9.42 27.58
CA VAL A 119 4.44 -8.11 27.40
C VAL A 119 3.31 -7.11 27.24
N GLU A 120 3.11 -6.27 28.25
CA GLU A 120 2.16 -5.18 28.19
C GLU A 120 2.89 -3.92 27.70
N SER A 121 2.43 -3.39 26.61
CA SER A 121 2.79 -2.04 26.20
C SER A 121 2.04 -1.04 27.08
N GLY A 122 2.68 0.03 27.49
CA GLY A 122 2.02 1.12 28.23
C GLY A 122 0.69 1.52 27.57
N GLN A 123 -0.28 1.96 28.38
CA GLN A 123 -1.54 2.48 27.85
C GLN A 123 -1.23 3.76 27.07
N ASP A 124 -1.18 3.59 25.77
CA ASP A 124 -1.12 4.72 24.85
C ASP A 124 -2.50 5.40 24.83
N ASP A 125 -2.51 6.72 24.90
CA ASP A 125 -3.72 7.51 24.71
C ASP A 125 -4.21 7.34 23.27
N GLU A 126 -5.37 6.69 23.11
CA GLU A 126 -5.95 6.35 21.81
C GLU A 126 -6.22 7.62 20.95
N GLU A 127 -6.61 8.73 21.58
CA GLU A 127 -6.89 9.98 20.88
C GLU A 127 -5.59 10.59 20.30
N VAL A 128 -4.51 10.55 21.06
CA VAL A 128 -3.19 11.04 20.60
C VAL A 128 -2.68 10.19 19.47
N ILE A 129 -2.76 8.85 19.58
CA ILE A 129 -2.37 7.95 18.50
C ILE A 129 -3.22 8.19 17.25
N GLN A 130 -4.53 8.33 17.41
CA GLN A 130 -5.42 8.60 16.28
C GLN A 130 -5.03 9.89 15.56
N SER A 131 -4.80 10.97 16.29
CA SER A 131 -4.40 12.25 15.69
C SER A 131 -3.08 12.13 14.92
N LEU A 132 -2.09 11.44 15.50
CA LEU A 132 -0.79 11.21 14.90
C LEU A 132 -0.89 10.37 13.62
N VAL A 133 -1.65 9.27 13.65
CA VAL A 133 -1.87 8.40 12.49
C VAL A 133 -2.59 9.16 11.37
N ILE A 134 -3.66 9.89 11.69
CA ILE A 134 -4.41 10.67 10.68
C ILE A 134 -3.51 11.74 10.07
N SER A 135 -2.72 12.46 10.85
CA SER A 135 -1.75 13.44 10.34
C SER A 135 -0.73 12.80 9.39
N ALA A 136 -0.22 11.61 9.74
CA ALA A 136 0.70 10.87 8.87
C ALA A 136 0.02 10.41 7.56
N ILE A 137 -1.22 9.93 7.64
CA ILE A 137 -2.03 9.53 6.48
C ILE A 137 -2.27 10.71 5.55
N ASP A 138 -2.63 11.88 6.06
CA ASP A 138 -2.85 13.09 5.27
C ASP A 138 -1.61 13.49 4.50
N GLN A 139 -0.46 13.60 5.18
CA GLN A 139 0.81 13.95 4.55
C GLN A 139 1.24 12.94 3.47
N ALA A 140 1.07 11.63 3.72
CA ALA A 140 1.39 10.60 2.74
C ALA A 140 0.45 10.67 1.54
N THR A 141 -0.84 10.93 1.77
CA THR A 141 -1.86 11.03 0.72
C THR A 141 -1.63 12.27 -0.14
N GLU A 142 -1.27 13.40 0.45
CA GLU A 142 -0.90 14.61 -0.31
C GLU A 142 0.29 14.36 -1.24
N LYS A 143 1.34 13.69 -0.74
CA LYS A 143 2.49 13.31 -1.56
C LYS A 143 2.13 12.32 -2.67
N LEU A 144 1.24 11.37 -2.40
CA LEU A 144 0.70 10.45 -3.39
C LEU A 144 -0.04 11.22 -4.51
N VAL A 145 -0.92 12.15 -4.14
CA VAL A 145 -1.68 12.97 -5.09
C VAL A 145 -0.75 13.84 -5.93
N GLU A 146 0.28 14.42 -5.32
CA GLU A 146 1.27 15.24 -6.03
C GLU A 146 2.08 14.39 -7.02
N THR A 147 2.54 13.20 -6.62
CA THR A 147 3.24 12.28 -7.53
C THR A 147 2.37 11.93 -8.74
N ARG A 148 1.09 11.63 -8.50
CA ARG A 148 0.12 11.36 -9.58
C ARG A 148 -0.12 12.56 -10.49
N ARG A 149 -0.05 13.78 -9.95
CA ARG A 149 -0.17 15.02 -10.71
C ARG A 149 1.03 15.22 -11.63
N VAL A 150 2.23 15.10 -11.08
CA VAL A 150 3.48 15.26 -11.85
C VAL A 150 3.55 14.24 -12.99
N GLU A 151 3.28 12.97 -12.70
CA GLU A 151 3.28 11.92 -13.71
C GLU A 151 2.18 12.15 -14.77
N GLY A 152 1.00 12.62 -14.35
CA GLY A 152 -0.07 12.99 -15.29
C GLY A 152 0.32 14.10 -16.26
N GLU A 153 1.08 15.10 -15.82
CA GLU A 153 1.59 16.15 -16.71
C GLU A 153 2.64 15.63 -17.69
N HIS A 154 3.50 14.70 -17.28
CA HIS A 154 4.44 14.03 -18.17
C HIS A 154 3.71 13.22 -19.25
N LEU A 155 2.74 12.40 -18.84
CA LEU A 155 1.90 11.63 -19.78
C LEU A 155 1.14 12.52 -20.75
N LYS A 156 0.63 13.66 -20.30
CA LYS A 156 -0.04 14.63 -21.15
C LYS A 156 0.89 15.16 -22.25
N LYS A 157 2.11 15.55 -21.89
CA LYS A 157 3.11 16.05 -22.86
C LYS A 157 3.47 14.97 -23.88
N ASP A 158 3.71 13.74 -23.45
CA ASP A 158 4.02 12.62 -24.34
C ASP A 158 2.87 12.33 -25.31
N LEU A 159 1.63 12.31 -24.81
CA LEU A 159 0.45 12.10 -25.65
C LEU A 159 0.26 13.21 -26.69
N ILE A 160 0.47 14.48 -26.33
CA ILE A 160 0.37 15.60 -27.26
C ILE A 160 1.45 15.47 -28.34
N SER A 161 2.70 15.20 -27.97
CA SER A 161 3.79 15.00 -28.95
C SER A 161 3.47 13.89 -29.95
N LYS A 162 2.95 12.74 -29.46
CA LYS A 162 2.55 11.63 -30.35
C LYS A 162 1.38 11.99 -31.27
N LEU A 163 0.44 12.79 -30.79
CA LEU A 163 -0.65 13.28 -31.65
C LEU A 163 -0.14 14.21 -32.73
N ASP A 164 0.80 15.10 -32.43
CA ASP A 164 1.42 15.99 -33.42
C ASP A 164 2.17 15.17 -34.48
N ASP A 165 2.93 14.15 -34.09
CA ASP A 165 3.59 13.23 -35.02
C ASP A 165 2.58 12.50 -35.91
N MET A 166 1.43 12.07 -35.37
CA MET A 166 0.36 11.44 -36.12
C MET A 166 -0.24 12.41 -37.19
N ILE A 167 -0.44 13.68 -36.82
CA ILE A 167 -0.94 14.70 -37.74
C ILE A 167 0.01 14.84 -38.93
N VAL A 168 1.32 14.95 -38.68
CA VAL A 168 2.33 15.02 -39.73
C VAL A 168 2.29 13.80 -40.67
N LEU A 169 2.07 12.61 -40.12
CA LEU A 169 1.95 11.38 -40.91
C LEU A 169 0.67 11.40 -41.78
N VAL A 170 -0.44 11.85 -41.23
CA VAL A 170 -1.70 11.99 -41.98
C VAL A 170 -1.55 12.98 -43.14
N GLU A 171 -0.89 14.12 -42.92
CA GLU A 171 -0.59 15.10 -43.96
C GLU A 171 0.22 14.47 -45.10
N LYS A 172 1.30 13.74 -44.78
CA LYS A 172 2.11 13.02 -45.78
C LYS A 172 1.31 11.97 -46.58
N ILE A 173 0.40 11.27 -45.93
CA ILE A 173 -0.49 10.30 -46.58
C ILE A 173 -1.44 11.06 -47.56
N THR A 174 -2.00 12.18 -47.12
CA THR A 174 -2.93 12.98 -47.89
C THR A 174 -2.25 13.53 -49.16
N GLU A 175 -1.00 14.00 -49.06
CA GLU A 175 -0.22 14.43 -50.21
C GLU A 175 0.07 13.31 -51.21
N LYS A 176 0.43 12.12 -50.71
CA LYS A 176 0.80 10.98 -51.58
C LYS A 176 -0.40 10.28 -52.20
N SER A 177 -1.56 10.32 -51.55
CA SER A 177 -2.76 9.59 -52.01
C SER A 177 -3.13 9.87 -53.47
N PRO A 178 -3.23 11.14 -54.00
CA PRO A 178 -3.56 11.40 -55.37
C PRO A 178 -2.47 10.90 -56.34
N VAL A 179 -1.19 10.99 -55.95
CA VAL A 179 -0.08 10.50 -56.78
C VAL A 179 -0.17 9.00 -57.00
N ILE A 180 -0.43 8.24 -55.94
CA ILE A 180 -0.60 6.78 -56.00
C ILE A 180 -1.76 6.40 -56.91
N VAL A 181 -2.87 7.14 -56.84
CA VAL A 181 -4.04 6.88 -57.71
C VAL A 181 -3.67 7.10 -59.18
N GLU A 182 -2.93 8.12 -59.51
CA GLU A 182 -2.52 8.43 -60.89
C GLU A 182 -1.50 7.37 -61.40
N GLU A 183 -0.52 7.01 -60.59
CA GLU A 183 0.41 5.91 -60.94
C GLU A 183 -0.30 4.59 -61.20
N TYR A 184 -1.35 4.27 -60.46
CA TYR A 184 -2.14 3.06 -60.71
C TYR A 184 -2.96 3.12 -61.96
N LYS A 185 -3.53 4.28 -62.31
CA LYS A 185 -4.24 4.48 -63.58
C LYS A 185 -3.29 4.30 -64.79
N GLU A 186 -2.09 4.89 -64.73
CA GLU A 186 -1.09 4.70 -65.75
C GLU A 186 -0.69 3.24 -65.93
N LYS A 187 -0.41 2.54 -64.81
CA LYS A 187 -0.10 1.09 -64.84
C LYS A 187 -1.20 0.25 -65.47
N ILE A 188 -2.46 0.54 -65.15
CA ILE A 188 -3.62 -0.19 -65.71
C ILE A 188 -3.72 0.12 -67.22
N THR A 189 -3.57 1.39 -67.62
CA THR A 189 -3.64 1.81 -69.04
C THR A 189 -2.55 1.13 -69.87
N THR A 190 -1.31 1.12 -69.35
CA THR A 190 -0.19 0.46 -70.02
C THR A 190 -0.47 -1.07 -70.20
N ARG A 191 -0.97 -1.70 -69.15
CA ARG A 191 -1.25 -3.15 -69.17
C ARG A 191 -2.40 -3.52 -70.11
N ILE A 192 -3.40 -2.64 -70.31
CA ILE A 192 -4.46 -2.80 -71.27
C ILE A 192 -3.92 -2.66 -72.70
N ASN A 193 -3.06 -1.68 -72.94
CA ASN A 193 -2.45 -1.49 -74.24
C ASN A 193 -1.47 -2.58 -74.66
N GLU A 194 -0.87 -3.30 -73.74
CA GLU A 194 -0.03 -4.47 -74.00
C GLU A 194 -0.84 -5.74 -74.33
N LEU A 195 -2.12 -5.79 -74.00
CA LEU A 195 -3.03 -6.92 -74.22
C LEU A 195 -3.91 -6.79 -75.48
N LEU A 196 -3.96 -5.62 -76.12
CA LEU A 196 -4.63 -5.29 -77.37
C LEU A 196 -3.68 -5.39 -78.52
#